data_ee425f76d21af5bf030177026c85722f
#
_entry.id   ee425f76d21af5bf030177026c85722f
#
_cell.length_a   1.000
_cell.length_b   1.000
_cell.length_c   1.000
_cell.angle_alpha   90.00
_cell.angle_beta   90.00
_cell.angle_gamma   90.00
#
_symmetry.space_group_name_H-M   'P 1'
#
loop_
_entity.id
_entity.type
_entity.pdbx_description
1 polymer ?
#
loop_
_entity_poly.entity_id
_entity_poly.type
_entity_poly.pdbx_seq_one_letter_code
_entity_poly.pdbx_strand_id
1 'polypeptide(L)'
;MNSAGAPTKMRRYDCLERLAGWVDEHMFGVTSLSSNTAIWSEVRPDGPNFMGMNMGLCVPFALGLSMAFPPRTVIALDSDGSLMNNTSALLSVGDLRPPNLVIVVMDNQSYARMGPTASSRNADLEAIARGAGIEHTATIRTEAEFEELVKPALRQPGPSFFRVVVEAETERLVGNRRRVYGQAMKTRFMERIAEHPDYQKWNEAATLAAARQAVADS
;
A
#
# COMPACT_ATOMS: atom_id res chain seq x y z
N MET A 1 -27.68 -27.45 -20.12
CA MET A 1 -27.33 -26.96 -18.78
C MET A 1 -26.00 -26.20 -18.94
N ASN A 2 -26.08 -24.88 -19.04
CA ASN A 2 -24.90 -24.02 -19.14
C ASN A 2 -24.18 -24.03 -17.78
N SER A 3 -23.00 -24.61 -17.73
CA SER A 3 -22.07 -24.39 -16.61
C SER A 3 -21.64 -22.93 -16.65
N ALA A 4 -22.29 -22.09 -15.83
CA ALA A 4 -21.73 -20.79 -15.54
C ALA A 4 -20.32 -21.03 -14.98
N GLY A 5 -19.31 -20.67 -15.75
CA GLY A 5 -17.91 -20.81 -15.35
C GLY A 5 -17.71 -20.12 -14.01
N ALA A 6 -16.94 -20.74 -13.11
CA ALA A 6 -16.54 -20.10 -11.87
C ALA A 6 -15.93 -18.71 -12.21
N PRO A 7 -16.24 -17.66 -11.45
CA PRO A 7 -15.73 -16.34 -11.74
C PRO A 7 -14.19 -16.42 -11.80
N THR A 8 -13.63 -15.94 -12.91
CA THR A 8 -12.18 -15.89 -13.11
C THR A 8 -11.61 -15.02 -12.02
N LYS A 9 -10.71 -15.56 -11.19
CA LYS A 9 -10.04 -14.77 -10.14
C LYS A 9 -9.27 -13.63 -10.78
N MET A 10 -9.27 -12.48 -10.14
CA MET A 10 -8.50 -11.32 -10.61
C MET A 10 -7.00 -11.62 -10.62
N ARG A 11 -6.30 -11.11 -11.62
CA ARG A 11 -4.84 -11.17 -11.67
C ARG A 11 -4.27 -9.96 -10.95
N ARG A 12 -3.25 -10.20 -10.11
CA ARG A 12 -2.54 -9.12 -9.40
C ARG A 12 -1.98 -8.06 -10.38
N TYR A 13 -1.43 -8.51 -11.51
CA TYR A 13 -0.86 -7.62 -12.52
C TYR A 13 -1.91 -6.61 -13.01
N ASP A 14 -3.08 -7.10 -13.41
CA ASP A 14 -4.14 -6.28 -14.00
C ASP A 14 -4.67 -5.26 -12.96
N CYS A 15 -4.78 -5.67 -11.69
CA CYS A 15 -5.17 -4.76 -10.61
C CYS A 15 -4.13 -3.65 -10.38
N LEU A 16 -2.84 -3.98 -10.34
CA LEU A 16 -1.78 -3.01 -10.10
C LEU A 16 -1.55 -2.09 -11.31
N GLU A 17 -1.71 -2.59 -12.53
CA GLU A 17 -1.66 -1.79 -13.76
C GLU A 17 -2.79 -0.76 -13.80
N ARG A 18 -4.03 -1.17 -13.48
CA ARG A 18 -5.18 -0.26 -13.36
C ARG A 18 -4.95 0.80 -12.29
N LEU A 19 -4.49 0.37 -11.10
CA LEU A 19 -4.19 1.28 -10.00
C LEU A 19 -3.13 2.31 -10.42
N ALA A 20 -2.07 1.88 -11.10
CA ALA A 20 -1.02 2.78 -11.60
C ALA A 20 -1.58 3.86 -12.54
N GLY A 21 -2.60 3.54 -13.33
CA GLY A 21 -3.31 4.50 -14.20
C GLY A 21 -4.15 5.54 -13.45
N TRP A 22 -4.47 5.32 -12.16
CA TRP A 22 -5.23 6.26 -11.33
C TRP A 22 -4.36 7.10 -10.40
N VAL A 23 -3.10 6.68 -10.20
CA VAL A 23 -2.14 7.30 -9.27
C VAL A 23 -1.35 8.39 -9.99
N ASP A 24 -1.44 9.61 -9.49
CA ASP A 24 -0.69 10.77 -9.99
C ASP A 24 0.65 10.98 -9.26
N GLU A 25 1.38 12.02 -9.65
CA GLU A 25 2.70 12.37 -9.08
C GLU A 25 2.64 12.86 -7.63
N HIS A 26 1.45 13.23 -7.16
CA HIS A 26 1.24 13.67 -5.78
C HIS A 26 1.04 12.51 -4.81
N MET A 27 0.89 11.29 -5.30
CA MET A 27 0.60 10.10 -4.50
C MET A 27 1.85 9.25 -4.30
N PHE A 28 2.08 8.83 -3.06
CA PHE A 28 3.21 7.97 -2.69
C PHE A 28 2.81 6.50 -2.75
N GLY A 29 3.65 5.69 -3.39
CA GLY A 29 3.51 4.24 -3.41
C GLY A 29 4.49 3.57 -2.45
N VAL A 30 3.99 2.76 -1.53
CA VAL A 30 4.80 1.89 -0.67
C VAL A 30 4.47 0.45 -0.98
N THR A 31 5.45 -0.36 -1.35
CA THR A 31 5.18 -1.76 -1.70
C THR A 31 5.88 -2.73 -0.78
N SER A 32 5.20 -3.80 -0.37
CA SER A 32 5.86 -4.97 0.22
C SER A 32 6.73 -5.68 -0.82
N LEU A 33 7.68 -6.47 -0.35
CA LEU A 33 8.60 -7.23 -1.19
C LEU A 33 7.90 -8.21 -2.15
N SER A 34 8.66 -8.78 -3.10
CA SER A 34 8.23 -9.82 -4.05
C SER A 34 7.33 -9.30 -5.20
N SER A 35 6.18 -9.93 -5.47
CA SER A 35 5.36 -9.65 -6.65
C SER A 35 4.83 -8.23 -6.70
N ASN A 36 4.40 -7.65 -5.57
CA ASN A 36 3.94 -6.26 -5.54
C ASN A 36 5.03 -5.29 -6.01
N THR A 37 6.25 -5.42 -5.47
CA THR A 37 7.40 -4.61 -5.91
C THR A 37 7.75 -4.86 -7.37
N ALA A 38 7.74 -6.13 -7.80
CA ALA A 38 8.10 -6.47 -9.18
C ALA A 38 7.17 -5.80 -10.19
N ILE A 39 5.86 -5.95 -9.99
CA ILE A 39 4.85 -5.38 -10.87
C ILE A 39 4.85 -3.85 -10.77
N TRP A 40 4.83 -3.30 -9.55
CA TRP A 40 4.77 -1.86 -9.35
C TRP A 40 5.95 -1.12 -9.99
N SER A 41 7.16 -1.71 -9.90
CA SER A 41 8.36 -1.16 -10.56
C SER A 41 8.29 -1.17 -12.10
N GLU A 42 7.40 -1.98 -12.68
CA GLU A 42 7.16 -2.05 -14.11
C GLU A 42 6.07 -1.06 -14.54
N VAL A 43 4.93 -1.07 -13.86
CA VAL A 43 3.75 -0.27 -14.24
C VAL A 43 3.83 1.18 -13.78
N ARG A 44 4.62 1.48 -12.72
CA ARG A 44 4.84 2.84 -12.20
C ARG A 44 6.30 3.07 -11.80
N PRO A 45 7.25 3.07 -12.75
CA PRO A 45 8.68 3.15 -12.44
C PRO A 45 9.13 4.50 -11.89
N ASP A 46 8.48 5.59 -12.29
CA ASP A 46 8.97 6.95 -12.09
C ASP A 46 8.26 7.76 -11.00
N GLY A 47 7.30 7.19 -10.31
CA GLY A 47 6.61 7.84 -9.20
C GLY A 47 7.45 7.92 -7.91
N PRO A 48 7.01 8.73 -6.92
CA PRO A 48 7.60 8.73 -5.58
C PRO A 48 7.23 7.42 -4.86
N ASN A 49 7.97 6.36 -5.19
CA ASN A 49 7.73 5.01 -4.71
C ASN A 49 8.82 4.57 -3.73
N PHE A 50 8.42 4.03 -2.57
CA PHE A 50 9.30 3.28 -1.69
C PHE A 50 8.97 1.79 -1.78
N MET A 51 9.82 1.04 -2.45
CA MET A 51 9.53 -0.33 -2.87
C MET A 51 10.37 -1.36 -2.13
N GLY A 52 9.81 -2.58 -1.96
CA GLY A 52 10.54 -3.71 -1.43
C GLY A 52 10.64 -3.74 0.08
N MET A 53 9.64 -3.21 0.78
CA MET A 53 9.56 -3.29 2.23
C MET A 53 9.55 -4.75 2.68
N ASN A 54 10.31 -5.06 3.72
CA ASN A 54 10.27 -6.39 4.34
C ASN A 54 8.87 -6.71 4.88
N MET A 55 8.60 -8.00 5.05
CA MET A 55 7.30 -8.48 5.54
C MET A 55 6.92 -7.80 6.87
N GLY A 56 5.68 -7.33 6.94
CA GLY A 56 5.15 -6.63 8.11
C GLY A 56 5.52 -5.15 8.22
N LEU A 57 6.35 -4.60 7.31
CA LEU A 57 6.81 -3.21 7.39
C LEU A 57 6.12 -2.26 6.41
N CYS A 58 5.34 -2.76 5.46
CA CYS A 58 4.69 -1.94 4.44
C CYS A 58 3.68 -0.96 5.08
N VAL A 59 2.73 -1.46 5.84
CA VAL A 59 1.69 -0.65 6.48
C VAL A 59 2.26 0.36 7.50
N PRO A 60 3.13 -0.03 8.47
CA PRO A 60 3.63 0.95 9.44
C PRO A 60 4.53 2.02 8.79
N PHE A 61 5.28 1.69 7.74
CA PHE A 61 6.04 2.68 7.00
C PHE A 61 5.13 3.65 6.25
N ALA A 62 4.09 3.14 5.58
CA ALA A 62 3.09 3.97 4.90
C ALA A 62 2.32 4.87 5.88
N LEU A 63 2.01 4.37 7.08
CA LEU A 63 1.43 5.17 8.16
C LEU A 63 2.35 6.34 8.53
N GLY A 64 3.63 6.09 8.76
CA GLY A 64 4.61 7.14 9.04
C GLY A 64 4.69 8.20 7.94
N LEU A 65 4.67 7.77 6.67
CA LEU A 65 4.64 8.69 5.52
C LEU A 65 3.35 9.50 5.47
N SER A 66 2.20 8.90 5.72
CA SER A 66 0.91 9.61 5.69
C SER A 66 0.84 10.71 6.76
N MET A 67 1.43 10.46 7.92
CA MET A 67 1.54 11.46 8.98
C MET A 67 2.56 12.56 8.65
N ALA A 68 3.67 12.20 8.01
CA ALA A 68 4.72 13.14 7.62
C ALA A 68 4.31 14.03 6.45
N PHE A 69 3.41 13.57 5.58
CA PHE A 69 2.99 14.28 4.37
C PHE A 69 1.45 14.35 4.26
N PRO A 70 0.76 15.08 5.16
CA PRO A 70 -0.70 15.11 5.18
C PRO A 70 -1.38 15.50 3.86
N PRO A 71 -0.82 16.38 3.01
CA PRO A 71 -1.42 16.71 1.70
C PRO A 71 -1.32 15.59 0.66
N ARG A 72 -0.59 14.51 0.95
CA ARG A 72 -0.28 13.45 -0.01
C ARG A 72 -1.01 12.16 0.29
N THR A 73 -1.71 11.62 -0.67
CA THR A 73 -2.24 10.27 -0.54
C THR A 73 -1.09 9.26 -0.53
N VAL A 74 -1.06 8.40 0.48
CA VAL A 74 -0.10 7.31 0.62
C VAL A 74 -0.80 5.99 0.38
N ILE A 75 -0.29 5.20 -0.54
CA ILE A 75 -0.84 3.91 -0.93
C ILE A 75 0.11 2.82 -0.42
N ALA A 76 -0.36 2.03 0.54
CA ALA A 76 0.34 0.83 1.00
C ALA A 76 -0.10 -0.38 0.17
N LEU A 77 0.76 -0.86 -0.72
CA LEU A 77 0.55 -2.07 -1.52
C LEU A 77 1.15 -3.27 -0.80
N ASP A 78 0.39 -3.86 0.09
CA ASP A 78 0.84 -5.01 0.88
C ASP A 78 0.33 -6.34 0.29
N SER A 79 0.77 -7.44 0.85
CA SER A 79 0.26 -8.78 0.57
C SER A 79 -0.27 -9.42 1.86
N ASP A 80 -1.15 -10.40 1.72
CA ASP A 80 -1.71 -11.15 2.84
C ASP A 80 -0.62 -11.70 3.77
N GLY A 81 0.37 -12.40 3.22
CA GLY A 81 1.47 -12.95 3.99
C GLY A 81 2.34 -11.89 4.67
N SER A 82 2.55 -10.74 4.03
CA SER A 82 3.31 -9.64 4.63
C SER A 82 2.53 -8.98 5.76
N LEU A 83 1.26 -8.63 5.54
CA LEU A 83 0.41 -8.03 6.55
C LEU A 83 0.26 -8.91 7.80
N MET A 84 0.12 -10.24 7.62
CA MET A 84 -0.01 -11.17 8.73
C MET A 84 1.23 -11.25 9.64
N ASN A 85 2.40 -10.79 9.18
CA ASN A 85 3.58 -10.66 10.04
C ASN A 85 3.48 -9.46 11.00
N ASN A 86 2.60 -8.50 10.76
CA ASN A 86 2.41 -7.34 11.62
C ASN A 86 1.00 -6.76 11.49
N THR A 87 -0.02 -7.55 11.79
CA THR A 87 -1.41 -7.08 11.82
C THR A 87 -1.65 -6.02 12.90
N SER A 88 -0.81 -5.96 13.93
CA SER A 88 -0.89 -4.94 14.98
C SER A 88 -0.69 -3.52 14.46
N ALA A 89 -0.03 -3.33 13.31
CA ALA A 89 0.07 -2.03 12.66
C ALA A 89 -1.30 -1.43 12.31
N LEU A 90 -2.31 -2.27 12.06
CA LEU A 90 -3.68 -1.82 11.80
C LEU A 90 -4.31 -1.13 13.01
N LEU A 91 -3.96 -1.53 14.24
CA LEU A 91 -4.42 -0.85 15.46
C LEU A 91 -3.92 0.60 15.50
N SER A 92 -2.66 0.83 15.14
CA SER A 92 -2.12 2.18 15.05
C SER A 92 -2.79 3.00 13.94
N VAL A 93 -3.14 2.39 12.81
CA VAL A 93 -3.89 3.05 11.73
C VAL A 93 -5.29 3.44 12.20
N GLY A 94 -6.00 2.55 12.88
CA GLY A 94 -7.34 2.81 13.40
C GLY A 94 -7.38 3.83 14.54
N ASP A 95 -6.32 3.91 15.34
CA ASP A 95 -6.17 4.89 16.42
C ASP A 95 -5.84 6.29 15.86
N LEU A 96 -4.83 6.40 14.99
CA LEU A 96 -4.35 7.65 14.42
C LEU A 96 -5.23 8.21 13.29
N ARG A 97 -5.99 7.37 12.63
CA ARG A 97 -6.97 7.71 11.56
C ARG A 97 -6.43 8.69 10.50
N PRO A 98 -5.27 8.41 9.86
CA PRO A 98 -4.73 9.32 8.86
C PRO A 98 -5.67 9.43 7.66
N PRO A 99 -6.13 10.65 7.30
CA PRO A 99 -7.14 10.79 6.25
C PRO A 99 -6.63 10.49 4.84
N ASN A 100 -5.33 10.36 4.68
CA ASN A 100 -4.63 10.24 3.40
C ASN A 100 -3.95 8.87 3.21
N LEU A 101 -4.34 7.83 3.97
CA LEU A 101 -3.78 6.48 3.84
C LEU A 101 -4.77 5.51 3.19
N VAL A 102 -4.34 4.88 2.10
CA VAL A 102 -5.07 3.80 1.42
C VAL A 102 -4.25 2.53 1.47
N ILE A 103 -4.78 1.50 2.11
CA ILE A 103 -4.13 0.19 2.25
C ILE A 103 -4.80 -0.79 1.29
N VAL A 104 -4.02 -1.34 0.35
CA VAL A 104 -4.46 -2.33 -0.62
C VAL A 104 -3.66 -3.61 -0.42
N VAL A 105 -4.33 -4.65 0.06
CA VAL A 105 -3.73 -5.96 0.36
C VAL A 105 -4.05 -6.93 -0.76
N MET A 106 -3.06 -7.27 -1.56
CA MET A 106 -3.17 -8.29 -2.60
C MET A 106 -3.13 -9.68 -1.97
N ASP A 107 -4.32 -10.26 -1.74
CA ASP A 107 -4.50 -11.54 -1.07
C ASP A 107 -4.56 -12.68 -2.09
N ASN A 108 -3.42 -13.33 -2.33
CA ASN A 108 -3.34 -14.53 -3.14
C ASN A 108 -3.45 -15.84 -2.33
N GLN A 109 -3.69 -15.71 -1.02
CA GLN A 109 -3.87 -16.84 -0.11
C GLN A 109 -2.66 -17.78 0.00
N SER A 110 -1.46 -17.29 -0.33
CA SER A 110 -0.26 -18.13 -0.42
C SER A 110 1.02 -17.39 -0.02
N TYR A 111 1.87 -18.07 0.74
CA TYR A 111 3.29 -17.71 0.94
C TYR A 111 4.17 -18.22 -0.22
N ALA A 112 3.75 -17.98 -1.44
CA ALA A 112 4.41 -18.52 -2.64
C ALA A 112 4.60 -20.04 -2.56
N ARG A 113 5.84 -20.53 -2.62
CA ARG A 113 6.14 -21.98 -2.59
C ARG A 113 6.07 -22.60 -1.19
N MET A 114 5.90 -21.80 -0.14
CA MET A 114 5.91 -22.31 1.24
C MET A 114 4.55 -22.78 1.73
N GLY A 115 3.50 -22.54 0.97
CA GLY A 115 2.16 -23.04 1.29
C GLY A 115 1.12 -21.94 1.53
N PRO A 116 -0.09 -22.34 1.95
CA PRO A 116 -1.21 -21.42 2.09
C PRO A 116 -1.05 -20.50 3.32
N THR A 117 -1.51 -19.28 3.19
CA THR A 117 -1.63 -18.32 4.30
C THR A 117 -2.90 -18.61 5.14
N ALA A 118 -3.02 -17.99 6.31
CA ALA A 118 -4.22 -18.13 7.13
C ALA A 118 -5.47 -17.53 6.47
N SER A 119 -5.32 -16.55 5.57
CA SER A 119 -6.43 -15.96 4.79
C SER A 119 -7.11 -16.95 3.85
N SER A 120 -6.41 -18.04 3.49
CA SER A 120 -6.97 -19.13 2.68
C SER A 120 -7.93 -20.03 3.46
N ARG A 121 -7.93 -19.95 4.79
CA ARG A 121 -8.72 -20.82 5.66
C ARG A 121 -9.76 -20.05 6.47
N ASN A 122 -9.31 -19.26 7.44
CA ASN A 122 -10.20 -18.68 8.44
C ASN A 122 -9.84 -17.25 8.88
N ALA A 123 -8.70 -16.70 8.44
CA ALA A 123 -8.38 -15.31 8.78
C ALA A 123 -9.11 -14.34 7.83
N ASP A 124 -9.97 -13.52 8.40
CA ASP A 124 -10.64 -12.43 7.69
C ASP A 124 -9.88 -11.13 7.92
N LEU A 125 -9.05 -10.74 6.94
CA LEU A 125 -8.22 -9.55 7.03
C LEU A 125 -9.04 -8.26 7.03
N GLU A 126 -10.21 -8.24 6.38
CA GLU A 126 -11.13 -7.10 6.42
C GLU A 126 -11.74 -6.95 7.81
N ALA A 127 -12.23 -8.05 8.41
CA ALA A 127 -12.77 -8.02 9.76
C ALA A 127 -11.73 -7.58 10.79
N ILE A 128 -10.46 -7.99 10.63
CA ILE A 128 -9.35 -7.54 11.47
C ILE A 128 -9.14 -6.03 11.32
N ALA A 129 -9.12 -5.50 10.11
CA ALA A 129 -8.96 -4.06 9.86
C ALA A 129 -10.13 -3.25 10.45
N ARG A 130 -11.36 -3.72 10.26
CA ARG A 130 -12.56 -3.11 10.84
C ARG A 130 -12.54 -3.16 12.37
N GLY A 131 -12.15 -4.30 12.96
CA GLY A 131 -11.98 -4.45 14.40
C GLY A 131 -10.87 -3.58 14.99
N ALA A 132 -9.89 -3.19 14.19
CA ALA A 132 -8.85 -2.23 14.56
C ALA A 132 -9.33 -0.75 14.51
N GLY A 133 -10.58 -0.48 14.06
CA GLY A 133 -11.15 0.86 14.00
C GLY A 133 -11.04 1.56 12.65
N ILE A 134 -10.67 0.85 11.59
CA ILE A 134 -10.68 1.37 10.22
C ILE A 134 -12.12 1.24 9.68
N GLU A 135 -12.76 2.37 9.40
CA GLU A 135 -14.19 2.40 9.01
C GLU A 135 -14.42 2.03 7.54
N HIS A 136 -13.55 2.50 6.64
CA HIS A 136 -13.66 2.22 5.21
C HIS A 136 -12.93 0.93 4.85
N THR A 137 -13.61 -0.20 4.93
CA THR A 137 -13.05 -1.53 4.63
C THR A 137 -13.89 -2.27 3.62
N ALA A 138 -13.25 -3.05 2.73
CA ALA A 138 -13.93 -3.97 1.83
C ALA A 138 -13.07 -5.16 1.43
N THR A 139 -13.72 -6.31 1.17
CA THR A 139 -13.12 -7.44 0.46
C THR A 139 -13.57 -7.40 -0.99
N ILE A 140 -12.64 -7.23 -1.90
CA ILE A 140 -12.83 -7.06 -3.34
C ILE A 140 -12.54 -8.37 -4.05
N ARG A 141 -13.45 -8.79 -4.93
CA ARG A 141 -13.37 -10.07 -5.65
C ARG A 141 -13.52 -9.93 -7.16
N THR A 142 -13.90 -8.74 -7.64
CA THR A 142 -14.10 -8.44 -9.06
C THR A 142 -13.39 -7.16 -9.46
N GLU A 143 -13.06 -7.03 -10.74
CA GLU A 143 -12.45 -5.82 -11.29
C GLU A 143 -13.37 -4.60 -11.19
N ALA A 144 -14.68 -4.82 -11.29
CA ALA A 144 -15.67 -3.75 -11.13
C ALA A 144 -15.67 -3.19 -9.71
N GLU A 145 -15.70 -4.07 -8.69
CA GLU A 145 -15.55 -3.66 -7.28
C GLU A 145 -14.23 -2.94 -7.02
N PHE A 146 -13.13 -3.42 -7.66
CA PHE A 146 -11.82 -2.79 -7.52
C PHE A 146 -11.82 -1.35 -8.03
N GLU A 147 -12.41 -1.10 -9.19
CA GLU A 147 -12.53 0.26 -9.73
C GLU A 147 -13.50 1.11 -8.90
N GLU A 148 -14.66 0.57 -8.54
CA GLU A 148 -15.71 1.28 -7.81
C GLU A 148 -15.25 1.75 -6.42
N LEU A 149 -14.46 0.91 -5.70
CA LEU A 149 -14.10 1.16 -4.32
C LEU A 149 -12.70 1.80 -4.16
N VAL A 150 -11.70 1.31 -4.89
CA VAL A 150 -10.31 1.78 -4.71
C VAL A 150 -10.07 3.12 -5.38
N LYS A 151 -10.59 3.33 -6.59
CA LYS A 151 -10.35 4.57 -7.35
C LYS A 151 -10.82 5.84 -6.63
N PRO A 152 -12.04 5.91 -6.10
CA PRO A 152 -12.46 7.08 -5.33
C PRO A 152 -11.71 7.22 -4.00
N ALA A 153 -11.34 6.12 -3.33
CA ALA A 153 -10.62 6.17 -2.07
C ALA A 153 -9.24 6.87 -2.17
N LEU A 154 -8.63 6.92 -3.37
CA LEU A 154 -7.40 7.67 -3.60
C LEU A 154 -7.55 9.18 -3.41
N ARG A 155 -8.79 9.71 -3.40
CA ARG A 155 -9.09 11.15 -3.33
C ARG A 155 -10.10 11.51 -2.23
N GLN A 156 -10.60 10.51 -1.51
CA GLN A 156 -11.52 10.68 -0.39
C GLN A 156 -10.76 10.54 0.94
N PRO A 157 -11.23 11.18 2.02
CA PRO A 157 -10.67 10.97 3.33
C PRO A 157 -10.73 9.50 3.76
N GLY A 158 -9.58 8.99 4.28
CA GLY A 158 -9.43 7.64 4.81
C GLY A 158 -9.32 7.64 6.35
N PRO A 159 -8.63 6.65 6.95
CA PRO A 159 -7.93 5.58 6.25
C PRO A 159 -8.88 4.56 5.61
N SER A 160 -8.43 3.98 4.49
CA SER A 160 -9.17 2.92 3.80
C SER A 160 -8.36 1.64 3.74
N PHE A 161 -9.05 0.49 3.84
CA PHE A 161 -8.44 -0.83 3.77
C PHE A 161 -9.20 -1.72 2.78
N PHE A 162 -8.50 -2.24 1.78
CA PHE A 162 -9.05 -3.11 0.76
C PHE A 162 -8.30 -4.44 0.70
N ARG A 163 -9.00 -5.53 1.02
CA ARG A 163 -8.54 -6.89 0.76
C ARG A 163 -8.90 -7.26 -0.67
N VAL A 164 -7.95 -7.36 -1.57
CA VAL A 164 -8.15 -7.70 -2.97
C VAL A 164 -7.79 -9.16 -3.20
N VAL A 165 -8.79 -10.01 -3.39
CA VAL A 165 -8.59 -11.45 -3.60
C VAL A 165 -8.15 -11.68 -5.04
N VAL A 166 -6.92 -12.17 -5.20
CA VAL A 166 -6.31 -12.43 -6.50
C VAL A 166 -5.95 -13.91 -6.64
N GLU A 167 -5.70 -14.36 -7.88
CA GLU A 167 -5.21 -15.70 -8.11
C GLU A 167 -3.83 -15.93 -7.51
N ALA A 168 -3.54 -17.16 -7.11
CA ALA A 168 -2.19 -17.54 -6.73
C ALA A 168 -1.32 -17.58 -7.99
N GLU A 169 -0.28 -16.77 -8.01
CA GLU A 169 0.66 -16.74 -9.13
C GLU A 169 1.46 -18.04 -9.17
N THR A 170 1.37 -18.76 -10.27
CA THR A 170 2.11 -20.01 -10.50
C THR A 170 3.52 -19.74 -11.03
N GLU A 171 3.74 -18.59 -11.66
CA GLU A 171 5.01 -18.19 -12.23
C GLU A 171 5.65 -17.07 -11.41
N ARG A 172 6.99 -17.10 -11.33
CA ARG A 172 7.74 -16.00 -10.75
C ARG A 172 7.67 -14.83 -11.71
N LEU A 173 6.96 -13.77 -11.32
CA LEU A 173 7.00 -12.51 -12.05
C LEU A 173 8.43 -11.96 -11.99
N VAL A 174 9.17 -12.19 -13.05
CA VAL A 174 10.50 -11.63 -13.26
C VAL A 174 10.30 -10.33 -14.02
N GLY A 175 10.17 -9.23 -13.28
CA GLY A 175 10.23 -7.91 -13.93
C GLY A 175 11.60 -7.76 -14.61
N ASN A 176 11.61 -7.38 -15.88
CA ASN A 176 12.83 -7.15 -16.68
C ASN A 176 13.63 -5.92 -16.21
N ARG A 177 13.11 -5.13 -15.26
CA ARG A 177 13.77 -3.93 -14.78
C ARG A 177 14.64 -4.24 -13.55
N ARG A 178 15.83 -3.62 -13.53
CA ARG A 178 16.76 -3.71 -12.40
C ARG A 178 16.09 -3.12 -11.17
N ARG A 179 15.77 -3.99 -10.21
CA ARG A 179 15.15 -3.57 -8.96
C ARG A 179 16.15 -2.74 -8.15
N VAL A 180 15.69 -1.60 -7.67
CA VAL A 180 16.47 -0.74 -6.78
C VAL A 180 16.06 -1.05 -5.35
N TYR A 181 17.02 -1.34 -4.49
CA TYR A 181 16.80 -1.71 -3.08
C TYR A 181 17.71 -0.93 -2.14
N GLY A 182 17.36 -0.93 -0.85
CA GLY A 182 18.20 -0.39 0.20
C GLY A 182 18.48 1.10 0.04
N GLN A 183 19.75 1.51 0.19
CA GLN A 183 20.14 2.91 0.15
C GLN A 183 19.80 3.60 -1.18
N ALA A 184 19.96 2.90 -2.29
CA ALA A 184 19.62 3.48 -3.60
C ALA A 184 18.12 3.75 -3.75
N MET A 185 17.26 2.90 -3.18
CA MET A 185 15.80 3.14 -3.14
C MET A 185 15.48 4.36 -2.28
N LYS A 186 16.07 4.46 -1.09
CA LYS A 186 15.92 5.61 -0.20
C LYS A 186 16.32 6.91 -0.90
N THR A 187 17.50 6.93 -1.52
CA THR A 187 18.02 8.11 -2.22
C THR A 187 17.06 8.56 -3.32
N ARG A 188 16.66 7.63 -4.20
CA ARG A 188 15.72 7.93 -5.29
C ARG A 188 14.37 8.44 -4.78
N PHE A 189 13.84 7.83 -3.71
CA PHE A 189 12.59 8.27 -3.09
C PHE A 189 12.72 9.69 -2.53
N MET A 190 13.80 9.99 -1.81
CA MET A 190 14.06 11.32 -1.25
C MET A 190 14.25 12.38 -2.33
N GLU A 191 14.94 12.06 -3.43
CA GLU A 191 15.08 12.95 -4.58
C GLU A 191 13.71 13.29 -5.19
N ARG A 192 12.84 12.29 -5.39
CA ARG A 192 11.49 12.50 -5.91
C ARG A 192 10.60 13.32 -4.98
N ILE A 193 10.74 13.17 -3.68
CA ILE A 193 10.02 13.99 -2.71
C ILE A 193 10.56 15.43 -2.74
N ALA A 194 11.89 15.61 -2.80
CA ALA A 194 12.53 16.92 -2.77
C ALA A 194 12.20 17.79 -3.99
N GLU A 195 11.93 17.18 -5.14
CA GLU A 195 11.47 17.85 -6.37
C GLU A 195 10.08 18.49 -6.21
N HIS A 196 9.35 18.11 -5.15
CA HIS A 196 7.96 18.52 -4.99
C HIS A 196 7.85 19.85 -4.22
N PRO A 197 7.06 20.83 -4.72
CA PRO A 197 6.93 22.15 -4.11
C PRO A 197 6.49 22.14 -2.62
N ASP A 198 5.65 21.16 -2.26
CA ASP A 198 5.13 21.07 -0.88
C ASP A 198 6.17 20.56 0.11
N TYR A 199 7.20 19.84 -0.36
CA TYR A 199 8.25 19.32 0.53
C TYR A 199 9.03 20.43 1.20
N GLN A 200 9.38 21.47 0.46
CA GLN A 200 10.10 22.62 1.04
C GLN A 200 9.28 23.34 2.09
N LYS A 201 8.00 23.62 1.81
CA LYS A 201 7.08 24.25 2.78
C LYS A 201 6.90 23.40 4.04
N TRP A 202 6.76 22.08 3.87
CA TRP A 202 6.62 21.16 4.98
C TRP A 202 7.92 21.10 5.82
N ASN A 203 9.06 21.02 5.16
CA ASN A 203 10.37 20.98 5.83
C ASN A 203 10.64 22.29 6.62
N GLU A 204 10.28 23.42 6.06
CA GLU A 204 10.36 24.72 6.76
C GLU A 204 9.42 24.74 7.98
N ALA A 205 8.18 24.30 7.84
CA ALA A 205 7.21 24.23 8.92
C ALA A 205 7.66 23.27 10.03
N ALA A 206 8.18 22.09 9.69
CA ALA A 206 8.72 21.12 10.64
C ALA A 206 9.94 21.66 11.37
N THR A 207 10.84 22.36 10.68
CA THR A 207 12.02 22.99 11.26
C THR A 207 11.64 24.10 12.24
N LEU A 208 10.66 24.95 11.88
CA LEU A 208 10.12 26.00 12.75
C LEU A 208 9.42 25.43 13.98
N ALA A 209 8.66 24.33 13.84
CA ALA A 209 8.00 23.66 14.96
C ALA A 209 9.02 23.07 15.94
N ALA A 210 10.06 22.39 15.43
CA ALA A 210 11.16 21.87 16.25
C ALA A 210 11.93 22.95 16.99
N ALA A 211 12.20 24.09 16.31
CA ALA A 211 12.87 25.23 16.93
C ALA A 211 12.02 25.88 18.06
N ARG A 212 10.69 26.00 17.85
CA ARG A 212 9.77 26.50 18.90
C ARG A 212 9.70 25.56 20.10
N GLN A 213 9.68 24.27 19.88
CA GLN A 213 9.69 23.27 20.97
C GLN A 213 10.99 23.34 21.77
N ALA A 214 12.15 23.44 21.12
CA ALA A 214 13.44 23.55 21.77
C ALA A 214 13.55 24.83 22.65
N VAL A 215 12.91 25.91 22.22
CA VAL A 215 12.85 27.18 23.03
C VAL A 215 11.87 27.02 24.20
N ALA A 216 10.79 26.28 24.06
CA ALA A 216 9.83 26.05 25.14
C ALA A 216 10.37 25.11 26.24
N ASP A 217 11.31 24.22 25.85
CA ASP A 217 11.93 23.22 26.75
C ASP A 217 13.22 23.77 27.41
N SER A 218 13.66 24.98 27.09
CA SER A 218 14.84 25.69 27.65
C SER A 218 14.44 26.71 28.73
#